data_49403350de5b509b9ce236c8df79ee33
#
_entry.id   49403350de5b509b9ce236c8df79ee33
#
_cell.length_a   1.000
_cell.length_b   1.000
_cell.length_c   1.000
_cell.angle_alpha   90.00
_cell.angle_beta   90.00
_cell.angle_gamma   90.00
#
_symmetry.space_group_name_H-M   'P 1'
#
loop_
_entity.id
_entity.type
_entity.pdbx_description
1 polymer ?
#
loop_
_entity_poly.entity_id
_entity_poly.type
_entity_poly.pdbx_seq_one_letter_code
_entity_poly.pdbx_strand_id
1 'polypeptide(L)'
;MANIMILNGSPRASRSNSKEYAQLFRKETSGKTDYFEIIREKPERLCQEMERFSDVLLVFPLYADSIPVTLLQFLKVLEGFPIVQRPTVSVVVNCGFLEPWQNDTAVSMIRLYCRQTGFPFGSVLKIGAGEAILSTPFRFLVSRGLRKLAQSMEEGKHRSLQVTMPLPKRLFLRASTAYWKERGKRNGLSAEQMRTLRIEDRE
;
A
#
# COMPACT_ATOMS: atom_id res chain seq x y z
N MET A 1 5.42 -24.09 4.06
CA MET A 1 5.55 -22.87 3.22
C MET A 1 4.36 -22.00 3.49
N ALA A 2 4.55 -20.68 3.62
CA ALA A 2 3.47 -19.73 3.82
C ALA A 2 2.51 -19.74 2.61
N ASN A 3 1.21 -19.70 2.89
CA ASN A 3 0.17 -19.50 1.88
C ASN A 3 -0.39 -18.09 2.09
N ILE A 4 -0.09 -17.17 1.17
CA ILE A 4 -0.26 -15.72 1.36
C ILE A 4 -1.38 -15.19 0.46
N MET A 5 -2.41 -14.62 1.06
CA MET A 5 -3.42 -13.83 0.37
C MET A 5 -2.97 -12.39 0.22
N ILE A 6 -2.78 -11.91 -0.99
CA ILE A 6 -2.43 -10.51 -1.26
C ILE A 6 -3.69 -9.72 -1.59
N LEU A 7 -4.04 -8.76 -0.75
CA LEU A 7 -5.19 -7.89 -0.92
C LEU A 7 -4.76 -6.48 -1.34
N ASN A 8 -5.06 -6.12 -2.58
CA ASN A 8 -4.86 -4.76 -3.05
C ASN A 8 -6.04 -3.87 -2.64
N GLY A 9 -5.79 -2.99 -1.66
CA GLY A 9 -6.75 -2.02 -1.13
C GLY A 9 -6.77 -0.68 -1.88
N SER A 10 -6.04 -0.55 -2.99
CA SER A 10 -6.07 0.68 -3.78
C SER A 10 -7.41 0.85 -4.52
N PRO A 11 -8.07 2.01 -4.42
CA PRO A 11 -9.28 2.30 -5.21
C PRO A 11 -9.00 2.38 -6.72
N ARG A 12 -7.75 2.53 -7.15
CA ARG A 12 -7.32 2.51 -8.55
C ARG A 12 -7.04 1.09 -9.06
N ALA A 13 -7.09 0.09 -8.17
CA ALA A 13 -6.96 -1.35 -8.45
C ALA A 13 -5.86 -1.67 -9.49
N SER A 14 -6.26 -2.14 -10.67
CA SER A 14 -5.37 -2.66 -11.72
C SER A 14 -4.38 -1.63 -12.30
N ARG A 15 -4.64 -0.32 -12.12
CA ARG A 15 -3.75 0.77 -12.58
C ARG A 15 -3.05 1.47 -11.41
N SER A 16 -2.75 0.73 -10.34
CA SER A 16 -2.15 1.29 -9.13
C SER A 16 -0.71 0.83 -8.93
N ASN A 17 0.10 1.67 -8.29
CA ASN A 17 1.42 1.26 -7.82
C ASN A 17 1.32 0.11 -6.79
N SER A 18 0.23 0.03 -6.03
CA SER A 18 -0.03 -1.09 -5.12
C SER A 18 -0.04 -2.44 -5.84
N LYS A 19 -0.60 -2.51 -7.05
CA LYS A 19 -0.51 -3.72 -7.88
C LYS A 19 0.95 -4.05 -8.26
N GLU A 20 1.74 -3.05 -8.64
CA GLU A 20 3.15 -3.28 -8.96
C GLU A 20 3.95 -3.75 -7.74
N TYR A 21 3.70 -3.19 -6.56
CA TYR A 21 4.32 -3.66 -5.31
C TYR A 21 3.92 -5.09 -4.99
N ALA A 22 2.64 -5.45 -5.16
CA ALA A 22 2.17 -6.82 -5.00
C ALA A 22 2.85 -7.79 -5.98
N GLN A 23 3.00 -7.41 -7.25
CA GLN A 23 3.69 -8.22 -8.25
C GLN A 23 5.19 -8.38 -7.95
N LEU A 24 5.85 -7.32 -7.46
CA LEU A 24 7.24 -7.41 -7.03
C LEU A 24 7.39 -8.33 -5.80
N PHE A 25 6.49 -8.22 -4.82
CA PHE A 25 6.48 -9.12 -3.65
C PHE A 25 6.35 -10.60 -4.07
N ARG A 26 5.46 -10.90 -5.01
CA ARG A 26 5.29 -12.27 -5.55
C ARG A 26 6.54 -12.87 -6.16
N LYS A 27 7.45 -12.03 -6.67
CA LYS A 27 8.76 -12.46 -7.22
C LYS A 27 9.81 -12.69 -6.13
N GLU A 28 9.61 -12.11 -4.96
CA GLU A 28 10.61 -12.13 -3.87
C GLU A 28 10.27 -13.15 -2.77
N THR A 29 9.03 -13.66 -2.70
CA THR A 29 8.61 -14.69 -1.74
C THR A 29 8.75 -16.09 -2.32
N SER A 30 9.10 -17.06 -1.47
CA SER A 30 9.06 -18.50 -1.77
C SER A 30 7.67 -19.10 -1.51
N GLY A 31 6.79 -18.38 -0.80
CA GLY A 31 5.45 -18.81 -0.46
C GLY A 31 4.49 -18.82 -1.65
N LYS A 32 3.45 -19.64 -1.56
CA LYS A 32 2.32 -19.56 -2.51
C LYS A 32 1.56 -18.26 -2.32
N THR A 33 1.16 -17.62 -3.42
CA THR A 33 0.47 -16.33 -3.35
C THR A 33 -0.73 -16.29 -4.27
N ASP A 34 -1.88 -15.86 -3.73
CA ASP A 34 -3.06 -15.48 -4.52
C ASP A 34 -3.32 -13.98 -4.36
N TYR A 35 -3.68 -13.32 -5.46
CA TYR A 35 -3.85 -11.87 -5.53
C TYR A 35 -5.29 -11.49 -5.82
N PHE A 36 -5.83 -10.57 -5.01
CA PHE A 36 -7.19 -10.04 -5.12
C PHE A 36 -7.19 -8.51 -5.08
N GLU A 37 -8.11 -7.91 -5.82
CA GLU A 37 -8.37 -6.47 -5.81
C GLU A 37 -9.66 -6.23 -5.02
N ILE A 38 -9.57 -5.65 -3.82
CA ILE A 38 -10.71 -5.47 -2.90
C ILE A 38 -11.91 -4.80 -3.60
N ILE A 39 -11.65 -3.78 -4.43
CA ILE A 39 -12.74 -3.05 -5.12
C ILE A 39 -13.50 -3.90 -6.16
N ARG A 40 -12.95 -5.02 -6.58
CA ARG A 40 -13.55 -5.88 -7.63
C ARG A 40 -14.24 -7.11 -7.09
N GLU A 41 -14.07 -7.40 -5.82
CA GLU A 41 -14.58 -8.59 -5.18
C GLU A 41 -15.68 -8.23 -4.17
N LYS A 42 -16.59 -9.16 -3.94
CA LYS A 42 -17.52 -9.02 -2.81
C LYS A 42 -16.75 -9.23 -1.52
N PRO A 43 -16.88 -8.33 -0.53
CA PRO A 43 -16.15 -8.44 0.74
C PRO A 43 -16.34 -9.80 1.43
N GLU A 44 -17.56 -10.33 1.44
CA GLU A 44 -17.90 -11.61 2.07
C GLU A 44 -17.15 -12.78 1.43
N ARG A 45 -17.00 -12.75 0.09
CA ARG A 45 -16.22 -13.76 -0.63
C ARG A 45 -14.75 -13.71 -0.23
N LEU A 46 -14.17 -12.51 -0.12
CA LEU A 46 -12.79 -12.36 0.34
C LEU A 46 -12.61 -12.88 1.77
N CYS A 47 -13.59 -12.63 2.65
CA CYS A 47 -13.59 -13.17 4.01
C CYS A 47 -13.61 -14.71 4.02
N GLN A 48 -14.44 -15.34 3.19
CA GLN A 48 -14.49 -16.80 3.07
C GLN A 48 -13.18 -17.38 2.54
N GLU A 49 -12.61 -16.77 1.48
CA GLU A 49 -11.34 -17.21 0.92
C GLU A 49 -10.18 -17.07 1.92
N MET A 50 -10.22 -16.06 2.81
CA MET A 50 -9.16 -15.75 3.76
C MET A 50 -8.80 -16.91 4.69
N GLU A 51 -9.76 -17.75 5.05
CA GLU A 51 -9.54 -18.93 5.91
C GLU A 51 -8.59 -19.99 5.32
N ARG A 52 -8.35 -19.93 4.01
CA ARG A 52 -7.46 -20.86 3.30
C ARG A 52 -5.99 -20.45 3.38
N PHE A 53 -5.71 -19.28 3.96
CA PHE A 53 -4.38 -18.68 3.97
C PHE A 53 -3.83 -18.58 5.40
N SER A 54 -2.52 -18.78 5.54
CA SER A 54 -1.80 -18.55 6.79
C SER A 54 -1.50 -17.08 7.03
N ASP A 55 -1.38 -16.32 5.94
CA ASP A 55 -0.96 -14.93 5.94
C ASP A 55 -1.79 -14.07 4.98
N VAL A 56 -2.03 -12.84 5.37
CA VAL A 56 -2.62 -11.80 4.53
C VAL A 56 -1.65 -10.66 4.40
N LEU A 57 -1.36 -10.25 3.16
CA LEU A 57 -0.60 -9.05 2.85
C LEU A 57 -1.53 -7.96 2.32
N LEU A 58 -1.80 -6.94 3.13
CA LEU A 58 -2.52 -5.75 2.69
C LEU A 58 -1.57 -4.82 1.94
N VAL A 59 -1.88 -4.47 0.69
CA VAL A 59 -1.08 -3.56 -0.14
C VAL A 59 -1.94 -2.38 -0.56
N PHE A 60 -1.64 -1.17 -0.07
CA PHE A 60 -2.48 -0.02 -0.32
C PHE A 60 -1.72 1.31 -0.29
N PRO A 61 -2.24 2.37 -0.95
CA PRO A 61 -1.69 3.72 -0.84
C PRO A 61 -2.24 4.45 0.38
N LEU A 62 -1.46 5.40 0.91
CA LEU A 62 -1.94 6.37 1.89
C LEU A 62 -2.86 7.39 1.19
N TYR A 63 -4.07 7.60 1.72
CA TYR A 63 -5.00 8.63 1.27
C TYR A 63 -5.48 9.47 2.45
N ALA A 64 -5.28 10.80 2.36
CA ALA A 64 -5.66 11.74 3.42
C ALA A 64 -5.19 11.26 4.81
N ASP A 65 -3.91 10.90 4.91
CA ASP A 65 -3.24 10.38 6.12
C ASP A 65 -3.90 9.12 6.73
N SER A 66 -4.69 8.39 5.93
CA SER A 66 -5.48 7.24 6.37
C SER A 66 -5.40 6.07 5.38
N ILE A 67 -6.08 4.98 5.72
CA ILE A 67 -6.34 3.86 4.82
C ILE A 67 -7.41 4.24 3.79
N PRO A 68 -7.38 3.70 2.56
CA PRO A 68 -8.43 3.93 1.57
C PRO A 68 -9.80 3.47 2.03
N VAL A 69 -10.86 4.20 1.63
CA VAL A 69 -12.25 3.88 1.99
C VAL A 69 -12.64 2.46 1.60
N THR A 70 -12.20 1.98 0.43
CA THR A 70 -12.45 0.59 -0.01
C THR A 70 -11.88 -0.44 0.94
N LEU A 71 -10.67 -0.20 1.47
CA LEU A 71 -10.07 -1.06 2.48
C LEU A 71 -10.81 -0.97 3.82
N LEU A 72 -11.19 0.25 4.25
CA LEU A 72 -11.96 0.45 5.47
C LEU A 72 -13.31 -0.28 5.42
N GLN A 73 -14.02 -0.19 4.31
CA GLN A 73 -15.30 -0.91 4.12
C GLN A 73 -15.11 -2.43 4.18
N PHE A 74 -14.08 -2.96 3.55
CA PHE A 74 -13.74 -4.38 3.65
C PHE A 74 -13.45 -4.80 5.09
N LEU A 75 -12.65 -4.03 5.83
CA LEU A 75 -12.32 -4.33 7.23
C LEU A 75 -13.57 -4.31 8.14
N LYS A 76 -14.55 -3.44 7.88
CA LYS A 76 -15.84 -3.42 8.61
C LYS A 76 -16.65 -4.69 8.37
N VAL A 77 -16.67 -5.22 7.15
CA VAL A 77 -17.32 -6.50 6.86
C VAL A 77 -16.58 -7.65 7.53
N LEU A 78 -15.25 -7.64 7.44
CA LEU A 78 -14.39 -8.66 8.04
C LEU A 78 -14.52 -8.72 9.57
N GLU A 79 -14.73 -7.58 10.24
CA GLU A 79 -14.94 -7.51 11.69
C GLU A 79 -16.15 -8.33 12.15
N GLY A 80 -17.24 -8.29 11.38
CA GLY A 80 -18.48 -9.05 11.67
C GLY A 80 -18.50 -10.46 11.09
N PHE A 81 -17.47 -10.85 10.33
CA PHE A 81 -17.46 -12.16 9.65
C PHE A 81 -16.90 -13.26 10.58
N PRO A 82 -17.55 -14.43 10.68
CA PRO A 82 -17.13 -15.51 11.56
C PRO A 82 -15.93 -16.27 11.00
N ILE A 83 -14.71 -15.71 11.21
CA ILE A 83 -13.45 -16.36 10.82
C ILE A 83 -12.95 -17.23 11.98
N VAL A 84 -12.77 -18.53 11.71
CA VAL A 84 -12.23 -19.49 12.67
C VAL A 84 -10.72 -19.40 12.76
N GLN A 85 -10.03 -19.47 11.63
CA GLN A 85 -8.58 -19.34 11.54
C GLN A 85 -8.20 -17.93 11.07
N ARG A 86 -7.65 -17.12 11.97
CA ARG A 86 -7.22 -15.75 11.65
C ARG A 86 -5.79 -15.76 11.13
N PRO A 87 -5.57 -15.45 9.84
CA PRO A 87 -4.23 -15.33 9.27
C PRO A 87 -3.46 -14.14 9.88
N THR A 88 -2.12 -14.21 9.82
CA THR A 88 -1.27 -13.09 10.21
C THR A 88 -1.37 -11.97 9.18
N VAL A 89 -1.69 -10.74 9.63
CA VAL A 89 -1.86 -9.57 8.75
C VAL A 89 -0.58 -8.76 8.67
N SER A 90 0.05 -8.75 7.50
CA SER A 90 1.21 -7.91 7.16
C SER A 90 0.81 -6.78 6.22
N VAL A 91 1.62 -5.72 6.15
CA VAL A 91 1.27 -4.48 5.44
C VAL A 91 2.38 -3.99 4.53
N VAL A 92 2.03 -3.64 3.29
CA VAL A 92 2.80 -2.76 2.41
C VAL A 92 1.98 -1.50 2.18
N VAL A 93 2.46 -0.37 2.65
CA VAL A 93 1.81 0.92 2.46
C VAL A 93 2.74 1.91 1.78
N ASN A 94 2.21 2.70 0.86
CA ASN A 94 2.99 3.68 0.11
C ASN A 94 2.34 5.06 0.09
N CYS A 95 3.17 6.10 0.10
CA CYS A 95 2.73 7.50 -0.03
C CYS A 95 3.55 8.26 -1.06
N GLY A 96 3.02 9.38 -1.53
CA GLY A 96 3.71 10.29 -2.44
C GLY A 96 4.82 11.12 -1.78
N PHE A 97 4.84 11.22 -0.45
CA PHE A 97 5.87 11.93 0.30
C PHE A 97 7.22 11.20 0.26
N LEU A 98 8.31 11.97 0.36
CA LEU A 98 9.64 11.36 0.47
C LEU A 98 9.81 10.57 1.78
N GLU A 99 9.14 11.02 2.82
CA GLU A 99 9.23 10.53 4.18
C GLU A 99 8.33 9.30 4.42
N PRO A 100 8.89 8.10 4.66
CA PRO A 100 8.09 6.87 4.85
C PRO A 100 7.22 6.89 6.12
N TRP A 101 7.59 7.68 7.15
CA TRP A 101 6.82 7.77 8.40
C TRP A 101 5.44 8.42 8.23
N GLN A 102 5.19 9.12 7.12
CA GLN A 102 3.84 9.61 6.79
C GLN A 102 2.81 8.48 6.74
N ASN A 103 3.25 7.24 6.54
CA ASN A 103 2.39 6.06 6.57
C ASN A 103 2.05 5.56 7.99
N ASP A 104 2.60 6.14 9.05
CA ASP A 104 2.51 5.58 10.41
C ASP A 104 1.08 5.56 10.95
N THR A 105 0.27 6.57 10.64
CA THR A 105 -1.15 6.60 11.02
C THR A 105 -1.91 5.43 10.41
N ALA A 106 -1.76 5.20 9.10
CA ALA A 106 -2.44 4.10 8.42
C ALA A 106 -2.00 2.73 8.96
N VAL A 107 -0.71 2.55 9.25
CA VAL A 107 -0.19 1.33 9.89
C VAL A 107 -0.79 1.14 11.28
N SER A 108 -0.89 2.22 12.06
CA SER A 108 -1.46 2.19 13.42
C SER A 108 -2.94 1.82 13.40
N MET A 109 -3.71 2.28 12.41
CA MET A 109 -5.10 1.89 12.20
C MET A 109 -5.24 0.38 11.97
N ILE A 110 -4.44 -0.21 11.06
CA ILE A 110 -4.46 -1.66 10.82
C ILE A 110 -4.03 -2.44 12.06
N ARG A 111 -3.01 -1.97 12.78
CA ARG A 111 -2.56 -2.61 14.02
C ARG A 111 -3.64 -2.58 15.09
N LEU A 112 -4.33 -1.46 15.25
CA LEU A 112 -5.45 -1.33 16.18
C LEU A 112 -6.59 -2.28 15.81
N TYR A 113 -6.97 -2.31 14.53
CA TYR A 113 -7.96 -3.23 14.00
C TYR A 113 -7.60 -4.69 14.35
N CYS A 114 -6.38 -5.13 14.03
CA CYS A 114 -5.93 -6.49 14.33
C CYS A 114 -6.03 -6.81 15.81
N ARG A 115 -5.63 -5.87 16.68
CA ARG A 115 -5.73 -6.04 18.14
C ARG A 115 -7.17 -6.18 18.62
N GLN A 116 -8.10 -5.39 18.07
CA GLN A 116 -9.51 -5.41 18.46
C GLN A 116 -10.23 -6.67 17.97
N THR A 117 -9.88 -7.15 16.78
CA THR A 117 -10.52 -8.31 16.15
C THR A 117 -9.80 -9.63 16.37
N GLY A 118 -8.64 -9.61 17.06
CA GLY A 118 -7.87 -10.83 17.38
C GLY A 118 -7.04 -11.39 16.21
N PHE A 119 -6.84 -10.64 15.13
CA PHE A 119 -5.89 -11.04 14.08
C PHE A 119 -4.45 -10.84 14.56
N PRO A 120 -3.53 -11.80 14.35
CA PRO A 120 -2.11 -11.56 14.55
C PRO A 120 -1.60 -10.46 13.60
N PHE A 121 -0.90 -9.46 14.14
CA PHE A 121 -0.29 -8.39 13.33
C PHE A 121 1.17 -8.75 13.02
N GLY A 122 1.50 -8.82 11.73
CA GLY A 122 2.79 -9.25 11.21
C GLY A 122 3.77 -8.13 10.88
N SER A 123 4.44 -8.27 9.74
CA SER A 123 5.49 -7.35 9.27
C SER A 123 4.93 -6.18 8.47
N VAL A 124 5.67 -5.07 8.46
CA VAL A 124 5.29 -3.84 7.76
C VAL A 124 6.42 -3.36 6.85
N LEU A 125 6.09 -2.94 5.64
CA LEU A 125 6.95 -2.15 4.77
C LEU A 125 6.28 -0.82 4.43
N LYS A 126 6.88 0.29 4.87
CA LYS A 126 6.47 1.65 4.55
C LYS A 126 7.32 2.19 3.40
N ILE A 127 6.67 2.64 2.31
CA ILE A 127 7.33 3.13 1.10
C ILE A 127 7.04 4.62 0.94
N GLY A 128 8.08 5.45 1.04
CA GLY A 128 8.05 6.86 0.66
C GLY A 128 8.35 7.04 -0.82
N ALA A 129 7.99 8.21 -1.37
CA ALA A 129 8.10 8.52 -2.80
C ALA A 129 7.42 7.46 -3.71
N GLY A 130 6.40 6.80 -3.20
CA GLY A 130 5.80 5.59 -3.77
C GLY A 130 5.15 5.78 -5.15
N GLU A 131 4.88 7.02 -5.56
CA GLU A 131 4.40 7.29 -6.93
C GLU A 131 5.54 7.28 -7.96
N ALA A 132 6.75 7.67 -7.56
CA ALA A 132 7.86 7.89 -8.48
C ALA A 132 8.93 6.80 -8.41
N ILE A 133 9.18 6.22 -7.24
CA ILE A 133 10.32 5.31 -7.00
C ILE A 133 10.36 4.12 -7.98
N LEU A 134 9.22 3.59 -8.40
CA LEU A 134 9.13 2.46 -9.32
C LEU A 134 9.59 2.79 -10.75
N SER A 135 9.48 4.05 -11.16
CA SER A 135 9.92 4.55 -12.49
C SER A 135 11.33 5.13 -12.48
N THR A 136 12.06 4.99 -11.37
CA THR A 136 13.44 5.48 -11.21
C THR A 136 14.42 4.31 -11.04
N PRO A 137 15.74 4.56 -11.19
CA PRO A 137 16.76 3.56 -10.87
C PRO A 137 16.66 3.03 -9.43
N PHE A 138 16.03 3.76 -8.51
CA PHE A 138 15.86 3.34 -7.11
C PHE A 138 14.83 2.21 -6.89
N ARG A 139 14.19 1.73 -7.95
CA ARG A 139 13.28 0.56 -7.88
C ARG A 139 13.92 -0.66 -7.19
N PHE A 140 15.23 -0.85 -7.31
CA PHE A 140 15.94 -1.96 -6.65
C PHE A 140 15.84 -1.91 -5.13
N LEU A 141 15.74 -0.70 -4.53
CA LEU A 141 15.54 -0.54 -3.08
C LEU A 141 14.19 -1.10 -2.65
N VAL A 142 13.16 -0.92 -3.47
CA VAL A 142 11.83 -1.48 -3.24
C VAL A 142 11.88 -3.01 -3.28
N SER A 143 12.48 -3.61 -4.33
CA SER A 143 12.64 -5.06 -4.42
C SER A 143 13.40 -5.62 -3.22
N ARG A 144 14.49 -4.96 -2.80
CA ARG A 144 15.24 -5.34 -1.59
C ARG A 144 14.39 -5.24 -0.31
N GLY A 145 13.55 -4.20 -0.19
CA GLY A 145 12.62 -4.03 0.94
C GLY A 145 11.57 -5.13 0.96
N LEU A 146 10.96 -5.44 -0.18
CA LEU A 146 9.96 -6.49 -0.34
C LEU A 146 10.54 -7.89 -0.06
N ARG A 147 11.78 -8.16 -0.51
CA ARG A 147 12.49 -9.42 -0.17
C ARG A 147 12.67 -9.57 1.33
N LYS A 148 13.10 -8.50 2.04
CA LYS A 148 13.22 -8.51 3.50
C LYS A 148 11.87 -8.70 4.19
N LEU A 149 10.79 -8.13 3.63
CA LEU A 149 9.43 -8.34 4.13
C LEU A 149 9.03 -9.80 3.97
N ALA A 150 9.21 -10.39 2.78
CA ALA A 150 8.91 -11.78 2.51
C ALA A 150 9.65 -12.73 3.48
N GLN A 151 10.95 -12.54 3.63
CA GLN A 151 11.77 -13.29 4.59
C GLN A 151 11.25 -13.14 6.03
N SER A 152 10.87 -11.92 6.42
CA SER A 152 10.33 -11.67 7.76
C SER A 152 9.00 -12.38 8.00
N MET A 153 8.13 -12.45 6.99
CA MET A 153 6.86 -13.20 7.06
C MET A 153 7.13 -14.71 7.15
N GLU A 154 8.01 -15.24 6.30
CA GLU A 154 8.38 -16.67 6.27
C GLU A 154 9.02 -17.15 7.58
N GLU A 155 9.80 -16.27 8.22
CA GLU A 155 10.46 -16.54 9.51
C GLU A 155 9.53 -16.30 10.73
N GLY A 156 8.30 -15.80 10.52
CA GLY A 156 7.40 -15.41 11.62
C GLY A 156 7.93 -14.23 12.46
N LYS A 157 8.85 -13.42 11.90
CA LYS A 157 9.45 -12.27 12.57
C LYS A 157 8.68 -11.00 12.22
N HIS A 158 8.16 -10.29 13.20
CA HIS A 158 7.39 -9.05 13.02
C HIS A 158 8.33 -7.85 12.88
N ARG A 159 8.68 -7.47 11.65
CA ARG A 159 9.59 -6.35 11.36
C ARG A 159 8.86 -5.13 10.83
N SER A 160 9.31 -3.95 11.23
CA SER A 160 8.92 -2.67 10.60
C SER A 160 10.05 -2.17 9.71
N LEU A 161 9.82 -2.18 8.40
CA LEU A 161 10.79 -1.82 7.37
C LEU A 161 10.38 -0.51 6.70
N GLN A 162 11.37 0.23 6.18
CA GLN A 162 11.16 1.49 5.47
C GLN A 162 12.01 1.54 4.21
N VAL A 163 11.44 2.09 3.14
CA VAL A 163 12.13 2.34 1.86
C VAL A 163 11.69 3.69 1.32
N THR A 164 12.64 4.47 0.81
CA THR A 164 12.37 5.71 0.06
C THR A 164 13.51 5.98 -0.91
N MET A 165 13.35 7.00 -1.76
CA MET A 165 14.44 7.48 -2.61
C MET A 165 15.50 8.19 -1.77
N PRO A 166 16.80 7.85 -1.91
CA PRO A 166 17.89 8.50 -1.19
C PRO A 166 18.24 9.85 -1.83
N LEU A 167 17.27 10.76 -1.87
CA LEU A 167 17.43 12.09 -2.44
C LEU A 167 17.32 13.16 -1.36
N PRO A 168 18.11 14.25 -1.45
CA PRO A 168 17.87 15.43 -0.63
C PRO A 168 16.46 15.98 -0.87
N LYS A 169 15.77 16.39 0.20
CA LYS A 169 14.38 16.90 0.13
C LYS A 169 14.21 18.00 -0.91
N ARG A 170 15.17 18.94 -0.98
CA ARG A 170 15.13 20.03 -1.97
C ARG A 170 15.11 19.52 -3.41
N LEU A 171 15.91 18.48 -3.72
CA LEU A 171 15.96 17.90 -5.06
C LEU A 171 14.67 17.14 -5.38
N PHE A 172 14.16 16.36 -4.43
CA PHE A 172 12.88 15.66 -4.57
C PHE A 172 11.72 16.65 -4.84
N LEU A 173 11.63 17.74 -4.07
CA LEU A 173 10.59 18.76 -4.25
C LEU A 173 10.68 19.45 -5.62
N ARG A 174 11.89 19.76 -6.09
CA ARG A 174 12.08 20.33 -7.43
C ARG A 174 11.62 19.37 -8.53
N ALA A 175 12.02 18.11 -8.46
CA ALA A 175 11.61 17.08 -9.41
C ALA A 175 10.10 16.84 -9.39
N SER A 176 9.50 16.75 -8.20
CA SER A 176 8.06 16.61 -8.00
C SER A 176 7.29 17.80 -8.58
N THR A 177 7.75 19.03 -8.32
CA THR A 177 7.13 20.25 -8.88
C THR A 177 7.17 20.25 -10.41
N ALA A 178 8.30 19.88 -11.00
CA ALA A 178 8.44 19.78 -12.45
C ALA A 178 7.49 18.73 -13.04
N TYR A 179 7.42 17.55 -12.41
CA TYR A 179 6.51 16.48 -12.80
C TYR A 179 5.04 16.91 -12.79
N TRP A 180 4.58 17.55 -11.70
CA TRP A 180 3.19 18.00 -11.59
C TRP A 180 2.85 19.13 -12.55
N LYS A 181 3.76 20.07 -12.79
CA LYS A 181 3.58 21.11 -13.82
C LYS A 181 3.43 20.53 -15.22
N GLU A 182 4.27 19.56 -15.57
CA GLU A 182 4.18 18.89 -16.88
C GLU A 182 2.87 18.11 -17.00
N ARG A 183 2.45 17.44 -15.94
CA ARG A 183 1.18 16.70 -15.92
C ARG A 183 -0.03 17.65 -16.02
N GLY A 184 -0.01 18.79 -15.34
CA GLY A 184 -1.03 19.83 -15.44
C GLY A 184 -1.12 20.36 -16.87
N LYS A 185 0.02 20.68 -17.49
CA LYS A 185 0.07 21.14 -18.90
C LYS A 185 -0.57 20.15 -19.87
N ARG A 186 -0.31 18.84 -19.70
CA ARG A 186 -0.93 17.77 -20.51
C ARG A 186 -2.46 17.70 -20.32
N ASN A 187 -2.97 18.17 -19.20
CA ASN A 187 -4.39 18.25 -18.91
C ASN A 187 -4.98 19.66 -19.19
N GLY A 188 -4.26 20.53 -19.94
CA GLY A 188 -4.72 21.85 -20.31
C GLY A 188 -4.67 22.90 -19.20
N LEU A 189 -3.96 22.62 -18.08
CA LEU A 189 -3.83 23.55 -16.95
C LEU A 189 -2.52 24.33 -17.02
N SER A 190 -2.60 25.66 -16.84
CA SER A 190 -1.42 26.50 -16.67
C SER A 190 -0.80 26.34 -15.28
N ALA A 191 0.48 26.71 -15.14
CA ALA A 191 1.14 26.70 -13.83
C ALA A 191 0.50 27.67 -12.82
N GLU A 192 -0.18 28.71 -13.30
CA GLU A 192 -0.89 29.69 -12.50
C GLU A 192 -2.20 29.10 -11.98
N GLN A 193 -3.00 28.49 -12.85
CA GLN A 193 -4.21 27.75 -12.48
C GLN A 193 -3.93 26.63 -11.45
N MET A 194 -2.79 25.95 -11.54
CA MET A 194 -2.40 24.93 -10.57
C MET A 194 -2.01 25.49 -9.19
N ARG A 195 -1.81 26.81 -9.05
CA ARG A 195 -1.49 27.46 -7.76
C ARG A 195 -2.74 27.95 -7.03
N THR A 196 -3.88 28.03 -7.71
CA THR A 196 -5.14 28.48 -7.11
C THR A 196 -5.84 27.32 -6.41
N LEU A 197 -6.47 27.58 -5.27
CA LEU A 197 -7.35 26.65 -4.58
C LEU A 197 -8.79 26.69 -5.15
N ARG A 198 -9.06 27.58 -6.08
CA ARG A 198 -10.37 27.70 -6.73
C ARG A 198 -10.50 26.64 -7.80
N ILE A 199 -11.12 25.53 -7.45
CA ILE A 199 -11.35 24.38 -8.34
C ILE A 199 -12.67 24.59 -9.11
N GLU A 200 -13.57 25.42 -8.59
CA GLU A 200 -14.95 25.56 -9.03
C GLU A 200 -15.17 26.72 -10.03
N ASP A 201 -14.24 27.66 -10.11
CA ASP A 201 -14.30 28.77 -11.08
C ASP A 201 -13.84 28.30 -12.47
N ARG A 202 -14.51 27.30 -13.03
CA ARG A 202 -14.39 26.98 -14.46
C ARG A 202 -15.53 27.73 -15.19
N GLU A 203 -15.20 28.90 -15.72
CA GLU A 203 -15.94 29.47 -16.85
C GLU A 203 -15.67 28.65 -18.11
#